data_cf78ca7a20fb914463a5b8307b1b8ffa
#
_entry.id   cf78ca7a20fb914463a5b8307b1b8ffa
#
_cell.length_a   1.000
_cell.length_b   1.000
_cell.length_c   1.000
_cell.angle_alpha   90.00
_cell.angle_beta   90.00
_cell.angle_gamma   90.00
#
_symmetry.space_group_name_H-M   'P 1'
#
loop_
_entity.id
_entity.type
_entity.pdbx_description
1 polymer ?
#
loop_
_entity_poly.entity_id
_entity_poly.type
_entity_poly.pdbx_seq_one_letter_code
_entity_poly.pdbx_strand_id
1 'polypeptide(L)'
;MIDTHCHLDYCADPHAAADPTLTAMVSIGTNVERCQKTLELATRYPNVWAAVGIHPNNASDTKDESIRQTIEAMAVQLKVVAIGETGFDTYWDDETLETQRESFLWQADLARKLDKPLILHVRDKQSREDASLEAVHMMREANYSKGILHCFNGHQKLLETGLELGWFVSFAGNLTYPKAKELHEAAKAISKDSLLVETDSPFLSPIPKRGEKNVPSNVRHTAAF
;
A
#
# COMPACT_ATOMS: atom_id res chain seq x y z
N MET A 1 -18.62 3.12 1.49
CA MET A 1 -17.49 2.19 1.33
C MET A 1 -16.20 2.99 1.18
N ILE A 2 -15.07 2.48 1.66
CA ILE A 2 -13.75 3.11 1.54
C ILE A 2 -12.86 2.19 0.70
N ASP A 3 -12.12 2.77 -0.25
CA ASP A 3 -11.01 2.11 -0.93
C ASP A 3 -9.72 2.54 -0.22
N THR A 4 -9.08 1.61 0.50
CA THR A 4 -7.95 1.95 1.37
C THR A 4 -6.63 2.08 0.64
N HIS A 5 -6.56 1.69 -0.65
CA HIS A 5 -5.35 1.80 -1.47
C HIS A 5 -5.68 1.79 -2.97
N CYS A 6 -5.42 2.89 -3.63
CA CYS A 6 -5.53 3.02 -5.08
C CYS A 6 -4.46 3.99 -5.61
N HIS A 7 -4.14 3.88 -6.89
CA HIS A 7 -3.24 4.80 -7.58
C HIS A 7 -4.04 5.63 -8.59
N LEU A 8 -4.73 6.66 -8.10
CA LEU A 8 -5.58 7.49 -8.97
C LEU A 8 -4.81 8.12 -10.13
N ASP A 9 -3.57 8.54 -9.88
CA ASP A 9 -2.72 9.16 -10.88
C ASP A 9 -2.24 8.20 -12.00
N TYR A 10 -2.35 6.87 -11.79
CA TYR A 10 -2.12 5.84 -12.81
C TYR A 10 -3.40 5.48 -13.58
N CYS A 11 -4.58 5.86 -13.10
CA CYS A 11 -5.82 5.62 -13.82
C CYS A 11 -5.84 6.39 -15.15
N ALA A 12 -6.47 5.83 -16.18
CA ALA A 12 -6.55 6.45 -17.51
C ALA A 12 -7.19 7.84 -17.47
N ASP A 13 -8.17 8.03 -16.60
CA ASP A 13 -8.77 9.31 -16.25
C ASP A 13 -8.86 9.39 -14.72
N PRO A 14 -7.89 10.04 -14.04
CA PRO A 14 -7.89 10.20 -12.59
C PRO A 14 -9.13 10.92 -12.06
N HIS A 15 -9.69 11.84 -12.85
CA HIS A 15 -10.84 12.63 -12.44
C HIS A 15 -12.14 11.82 -12.48
N ALA A 16 -12.31 10.97 -13.49
CA ALA A 16 -13.42 10.02 -13.56
C ALA A 16 -13.28 8.89 -12.52
N ALA A 17 -12.03 8.50 -12.18
CA ALA A 17 -11.76 7.48 -11.19
C ALA A 17 -12.04 7.95 -9.74
N ALA A 18 -12.00 9.25 -9.47
CA ALA A 18 -12.35 9.84 -8.17
C ALA A 18 -13.87 9.76 -7.91
N ASP A 19 -14.39 8.54 -7.75
CA ASP A 19 -15.82 8.23 -7.64
C ASP A 19 -16.46 8.88 -6.40
N PRO A 20 -17.41 9.84 -6.57
CA PRO A 20 -18.05 10.52 -5.44
C PRO A 20 -19.01 9.63 -4.63
N THR A 21 -19.32 8.42 -5.12
CA THR A 21 -20.17 7.46 -4.40
C THR A 21 -19.40 6.66 -3.35
N LEU A 22 -18.06 6.71 -3.35
CA LEU A 22 -17.23 6.20 -2.27
C LEU A 22 -17.16 7.21 -1.12
N THR A 23 -17.24 6.72 0.10
CA THR A 23 -17.11 7.56 1.31
C THR A 23 -15.72 8.19 1.39
N ALA A 24 -14.69 7.40 1.07
CA ALA A 24 -13.31 7.85 0.95
C ALA A 24 -12.50 6.91 0.06
N MET A 25 -11.39 7.40 -0.45
CA MET A 25 -10.33 6.63 -1.09
C MET A 25 -8.98 7.20 -0.73
N VAL A 26 -7.99 6.33 -0.52
CA VAL A 26 -6.61 6.72 -0.25
C VAL A 26 -5.81 6.51 -1.53
N SER A 27 -5.39 7.61 -2.14
CA SER A 27 -4.50 7.59 -3.31
C SER A 27 -3.05 7.56 -2.86
N ILE A 28 -2.24 6.73 -3.50
CA ILE A 28 -0.89 6.39 -3.05
C ILE A 28 0.15 6.96 -4.01
N GLY A 29 1.06 7.77 -3.48
CA GLY A 29 2.25 8.20 -4.21
C GLY A 29 3.41 7.22 -4.01
N THR A 30 4.19 7.00 -5.06
CA THR A 30 5.28 6.01 -5.09
C THR A 30 6.68 6.63 -5.23
N ASN A 31 6.75 7.90 -5.58
CA ASN A 31 7.94 8.75 -5.64
C ASN A 31 7.50 10.22 -5.53
N VAL A 32 8.45 11.16 -5.52
CA VAL A 32 8.16 12.59 -5.34
C VAL A 32 7.12 13.10 -6.35
N GLU A 33 7.30 12.81 -7.65
CA GLU A 33 6.38 13.27 -8.71
C GLU A 33 4.96 12.71 -8.49
N ARG A 34 4.85 11.42 -8.16
CA ARG A 34 3.58 10.75 -7.92
C ARG A 34 2.91 11.23 -6.63
N CYS A 35 3.70 11.49 -5.58
CA CYS A 35 3.20 12.09 -4.36
C CYS A 35 2.59 13.49 -4.61
N GLN A 36 3.22 14.31 -5.45
CA GLN A 36 2.68 15.62 -5.84
C GLN A 36 1.33 15.50 -6.54
N LYS A 37 1.23 14.64 -7.56
CA LYS A 37 -0.02 14.36 -8.28
C LYS A 37 -1.14 13.84 -7.35
N THR A 38 -0.78 12.93 -6.46
CA THR A 38 -1.71 12.38 -5.46
C THR A 38 -2.23 13.47 -4.52
N LEU A 39 -1.38 14.39 -4.06
CA LEU A 39 -1.77 15.53 -3.24
C LEU A 39 -2.67 16.52 -3.98
N GLU A 40 -2.41 16.79 -5.27
CA GLU A 40 -3.28 17.62 -6.12
C GLU A 40 -4.69 17.01 -6.20
N LEU A 41 -4.80 15.71 -6.44
CA LEU A 41 -6.07 15.00 -6.46
C LEU A 41 -6.77 15.03 -5.09
N ALA A 42 -6.03 14.80 -4.00
CA ALA A 42 -6.57 14.84 -2.64
C ALA A 42 -7.06 16.24 -2.25
N THR A 43 -6.41 17.29 -2.73
CA THR A 43 -6.83 18.67 -2.52
C THR A 43 -8.10 19.00 -3.32
N ARG A 44 -8.20 18.46 -4.53
CA ARG A 44 -9.33 18.74 -5.45
C ARG A 44 -10.61 18.00 -5.05
N TYR A 45 -10.51 16.78 -4.52
CA TYR A 45 -11.67 15.95 -4.21
C TYR A 45 -11.83 15.73 -2.70
N PRO A 46 -12.98 16.05 -2.11
CA PRO A 46 -13.19 16.01 -0.66
C PRO A 46 -13.05 14.58 -0.08
N ASN A 47 -13.43 13.56 -0.84
CA ASN A 47 -13.36 12.15 -0.45
C ASN A 47 -12.03 11.45 -0.83
N VAL A 48 -11.08 12.17 -1.44
CA VAL A 48 -9.74 11.66 -1.71
C VAL A 48 -8.78 12.09 -0.59
N TRP A 49 -8.01 11.13 -0.10
CA TRP A 49 -6.92 11.29 0.86
C TRP A 49 -5.63 10.79 0.21
N ALA A 50 -4.49 11.14 0.74
CA ALA A 50 -3.19 10.80 0.18
C ALA A 50 -2.36 9.96 1.16
N ALA A 51 -1.55 9.06 0.63
CA ALA A 51 -0.35 8.57 1.27
C ALA A 51 0.86 9.00 0.45
N VAL A 52 1.96 9.33 1.11
CA VAL A 52 3.20 9.77 0.48
C VAL A 52 4.37 8.95 0.97
N GLY A 53 5.22 8.53 0.05
CA GLY A 53 6.38 7.71 0.34
C GLY A 53 7.20 7.39 -0.91
N ILE A 54 8.19 6.55 -0.73
CA ILE A 54 9.07 6.06 -1.78
C ILE A 54 8.94 4.54 -1.86
N HIS A 55 8.40 4.08 -2.98
CA HIS A 55 8.20 2.66 -3.29
C HIS A 55 9.55 1.91 -3.31
N PRO A 56 9.61 0.63 -2.94
CA PRO A 56 10.87 -0.14 -2.93
C PRO A 56 11.64 -0.11 -4.26
N ASN A 57 10.96 -0.02 -5.39
CA ASN A 57 11.64 0.09 -6.70
C ASN A 57 12.29 1.47 -6.98
N ASN A 58 12.09 2.44 -6.10
CA ASN A 58 12.73 3.75 -6.11
C ASN A 58 13.52 4.00 -4.81
N ALA A 59 13.85 2.94 -4.06
CA ALA A 59 14.41 3.08 -2.73
C ALA A 59 15.72 3.89 -2.69
N SER A 60 16.54 3.84 -3.75
CA SER A 60 17.76 4.64 -3.87
C SER A 60 17.52 6.15 -3.88
N ASP A 61 16.34 6.62 -4.26
CA ASP A 61 15.98 8.04 -4.19
C ASP A 61 16.09 8.57 -2.75
N THR A 62 15.88 7.73 -1.75
CA THR A 62 15.99 8.11 -0.34
C THR A 62 17.42 8.39 0.12
N LYS A 63 18.43 8.13 -0.69
CA LYS A 63 19.82 8.52 -0.42
C LYS A 63 20.04 10.03 -0.63
N ASP A 64 19.15 10.67 -1.40
CA ASP A 64 19.16 12.12 -1.59
C ASP A 64 18.35 12.81 -0.47
N GLU A 65 19.05 13.58 0.35
CA GLU A 65 18.45 14.33 1.47
C GLU A 65 17.38 15.32 1.00
N SER A 66 17.49 15.89 -0.18
CA SER A 66 16.49 16.81 -0.73
C SER A 66 15.16 16.11 -1.04
N ILE A 67 15.22 14.84 -1.45
CA ILE A 67 14.05 13.99 -1.66
C ILE A 67 13.40 13.65 -0.31
N ARG A 68 14.19 13.28 0.70
CA ARG A 68 13.66 13.04 2.05
C ARG A 68 12.94 14.26 2.59
N GLN A 69 13.56 15.43 2.53
CA GLN A 69 12.95 16.69 2.97
C GLN A 69 11.67 17.02 2.22
N THR A 70 11.61 16.74 0.92
CA THR A 70 10.42 16.94 0.10
C THR A 70 9.27 16.02 0.55
N ILE A 71 9.54 14.73 0.77
CA ILE A 71 8.53 13.79 1.28
C ILE A 71 8.08 14.18 2.70
N GLU A 72 9.00 14.57 3.59
CA GLU A 72 8.66 15.04 4.94
C GLU A 72 7.75 16.28 4.91
N ALA A 73 8.03 17.24 4.02
CA ALA A 73 7.19 18.42 3.83
C ALA A 73 5.79 18.08 3.28
N MET A 74 5.68 17.07 2.42
CA MET A 74 4.39 16.56 1.96
C MET A 74 3.65 15.80 3.08
N ALA A 75 4.37 15.01 3.86
CA ALA A 75 3.80 14.13 4.89
C ALA A 75 3.04 14.87 6.00
N VAL A 76 3.37 16.14 6.27
CA VAL A 76 2.67 16.95 7.28
C VAL A 76 1.40 17.63 6.78
N GLN A 77 1.08 17.53 5.49
CA GLN A 77 -0.12 18.17 4.93
C GLN A 77 -1.39 17.48 5.44
N LEU A 78 -2.46 18.27 5.60
CA LEU A 78 -3.72 17.84 6.21
C LEU A 78 -4.36 16.62 5.50
N LYS A 79 -4.23 16.55 4.18
CA LYS A 79 -4.81 15.45 3.38
C LYS A 79 -3.97 14.19 3.37
N VAL A 80 -2.76 14.19 3.94
CA VAL A 80 -1.91 13.00 4.02
C VAL A 80 -2.25 12.22 5.28
N VAL A 81 -2.72 10.98 5.11
CA VAL A 81 -3.20 10.12 6.20
C VAL A 81 -2.26 8.96 6.52
N ALA A 82 -1.28 8.67 5.67
CA ALA A 82 -0.33 7.58 5.87
C ALA A 82 1.02 7.89 5.23
N ILE A 83 2.07 7.18 5.66
CA ILE A 83 3.38 7.14 5.04
C ILE A 83 3.49 5.85 4.23
N GLY A 84 3.97 5.98 3.02
CA GLY A 84 4.10 4.86 2.09
C GLY A 84 3.52 5.25 0.70
N GLU A 85 3.69 4.37 -0.19
CA GLU A 85 4.01 2.95 -0.15
C GLU A 85 5.53 2.73 0.00
N THR A 86 5.95 1.93 0.97
CA THR A 86 7.33 1.53 1.20
C THR A 86 7.41 0.01 1.39
N GLY A 87 8.58 -0.58 1.43
CA GLY A 87 8.71 -2.01 1.71
C GLY A 87 9.72 -2.75 0.86
N PHE A 88 9.33 -3.95 0.38
CA PHE A 88 10.26 -4.89 -0.24
C PHE A 88 9.67 -5.50 -1.52
N ASP A 89 10.36 -5.32 -2.63
CA ASP A 89 10.00 -5.88 -3.93
C ASP A 89 11.25 -6.54 -4.56
N THR A 90 11.17 -7.86 -4.73
CA THR A 90 12.20 -8.64 -5.43
C THR A 90 11.68 -9.19 -6.77
N TYR A 91 10.50 -8.76 -7.19
CA TYR A 91 9.94 -9.15 -8.47
C TYR A 91 10.63 -8.43 -9.65
N TRP A 92 10.87 -7.12 -9.47
CA TRP A 92 11.61 -6.28 -10.39
C TRP A 92 13.02 -6.14 -9.86
N ASP A 93 14.04 -6.56 -10.39
CA ASP A 93 15.43 -6.47 -9.87
C ASP A 93 15.98 -5.00 -9.97
N ASP A 94 15.16 -4.00 -9.62
CA ASP A 94 15.48 -2.57 -9.76
C ASP A 94 16.38 -2.07 -8.62
N GLU A 95 16.17 -2.58 -7.39
CA GLU A 95 16.86 -2.13 -6.18
C GLU A 95 17.28 -3.30 -5.29
N THR A 96 18.41 -3.16 -4.60
CA THR A 96 18.86 -4.19 -3.64
C THR A 96 18.01 -4.19 -2.38
N LEU A 97 17.89 -5.35 -1.70
CA LEU A 97 17.22 -5.43 -0.40
C LEU A 97 17.87 -4.52 0.65
N GLU A 98 19.18 -4.30 0.60
CA GLU A 98 19.88 -3.39 1.50
C GLU A 98 19.38 -1.94 1.32
N THR A 99 19.29 -1.47 0.08
CA THR A 99 18.75 -0.14 -0.23
C THR A 99 17.29 -0.01 0.20
N GLN A 100 16.50 -1.07 -0.02
CA GLN A 100 15.09 -1.10 0.39
C GLN A 100 14.94 -1.07 1.93
N ARG A 101 15.83 -1.73 2.69
CA ARG A 101 15.89 -1.64 4.17
C ARG A 101 16.10 -0.22 4.66
N GLU A 102 17.11 0.44 4.13
CA GLU A 102 17.44 1.83 4.51
C GLU A 102 16.24 2.76 4.25
N SER A 103 15.61 2.63 3.09
CA SER A 103 14.42 3.38 2.72
C SER A 103 13.24 3.07 3.64
N PHE A 104 12.98 1.79 3.92
CA PHE A 104 11.90 1.36 4.82
C PHE A 104 12.08 1.92 6.23
N LEU A 105 13.26 1.79 6.83
CA LEU A 105 13.52 2.28 8.19
C LEU A 105 13.32 3.78 8.31
N TRP A 106 13.83 4.55 7.35
CA TRP A 106 13.59 6.00 7.33
C TRP A 106 12.09 6.33 7.26
N GLN A 107 11.34 5.65 6.41
CA GLN A 107 9.89 5.89 6.28
C GLN A 107 9.12 5.42 7.52
N ALA A 108 9.54 4.33 8.15
CA ALA A 108 8.95 3.88 9.42
C ALA A 108 9.19 4.88 10.55
N ASP A 109 10.39 5.49 10.62
CA ASP A 109 10.70 6.55 11.58
C ASP A 109 9.90 7.82 11.30
N LEU A 110 9.71 8.18 10.03
CA LEU A 110 8.85 9.30 9.65
C LEU A 110 7.39 9.05 10.05
N ALA A 111 6.88 7.85 9.79
CA ALA A 111 5.54 7.45 10.19
C ALA A 111 5.34 7.54 11.71
N ARG A 112 6.33 7.04 12.48
CA ARG A 112 6.34 7.13 13.95
C ARG A 112 6.37 8.57 14.44
N LYS A 113 7.24 9.41 13.87
CA LYS A 113 7.37 10.83 14.21
C LYS A 113 6.07 11.61 13.99
N LEU A 114 5.32 11.25 12.94
CA LEU A 114 4.07 11.92 12.59
C LEU A 114 2.81 11.22 13.15
N ASP A 115 2.98 10.10 13.85
CA ASP A 115 1.89 9.26 14.39
C ASP A 115 0.92 8.75 13.30
N LYS A 116 1.43 8.49 12.07
CA LYS A 116 0.66 8.05 10.91
C LYS A 116 0.88 6.56 10.61
N PRO A 117 -0.12 5.85 10.06
CA PRO A 117 0.08 4.48 9.60
C PRO A 117 1.19 4.38 8.55
N LEU A 118 1.90 3.25 8.55
CA LEU A 118 2.86 2.86 7.52
C LEU A 118 2.21 1.87 6.56
N ILE A 119 2.23 2.14 5.26
CA ILE A 119 1.70 1.24 4.22
C ILE A 119 2.87 0.43 3.66
N LEU A 120 2.81 -0.88 3.86
CA LEU A 120 3.87 -1.81 3.47
C LEU A 120 3.49 -2.59 2.22
N HIS A 121 4.32 -2.44 1.19
CA HIS A 121 4.35 -3.25 -0.02
C HIS A 121 5.29 -4.44 0.16
N VAL A 122 4.83 -5.65 -0.21
CA VAL A 122 5.68 -6.84 -0.23
C VAL A 122 5.40 -7.68 -1.46
N ARG A 123 6.41 -7.85 -2.33
CA ARG A 123 6.29 -8.64 -3.54
C ARG A 123 7.51 -9.48 -3.79
N ASP A 124 7.31 -10.79 -3.74
CA ASP A 124 8.35 -11.77 -4.04
C ASP A 124 8.42 -12.09 -5.54
N LYS A 125 9.61 -12.42 -6.01
CA LYS A 125 9.81 -13.10 -7.28
C LYS A 125 9.21 -14.51 -7.19
N GLN A 126 8.66 -15.00 -8.28
CA GLN A 126 8.01 -16.32 -8.31
C GLN A 126 8.89 -17.41 -7.68
N SER A 127 8.30 -18.20 -6.79
CA SER A 127 8.97 -19.28 -6.04
C SER A 127 10.08 -18.83 -5.08
N ARG A 128 10.11 -17.56 -4.69
CA ARG A 128 11.03 -17.01 -3.67
C ARG A 128 10.21 -16.37 -2.56
N GLU A 129 10.85 -16.14 -1.42
CA GLU A 129 10.23 -15.52 -0.24
C GLU A 129 11.15 -14.42 0.36
N ASP A 130 12.10 -13.92 -0.44
CA ASP A 130 13.13 -13.00 0.06
C ASP A 130 12.54 -11.67 0.55
N ALA A 131 11.60 -11.08 -0.22
CA ALA A 131 10.93 -9.85 0.16
C ALA A 131 10.06 -10.06 1.40
N SER A 132 9.30 -11.16 1.45
CA SER A 132 8.45 -11.50 2.60
C SER A 132 9.25 -11.75 3.87
N LEU A 133 10.36 -12.48 3.80
CA LEU A 133 11.21 -12.77 4.95
C LEU A 133 11.93 -11.50 5.42
N GLU A 134 12.38 -10.67 4.49
CA GLU A 134 12.97 -9.38 4.80
C GLU A 134 11.96 -8.46 5.48
N ALA A 135 10.73 -8.37 4.96
CA ALA A 135 9.66 -7.60 5.56
C ALA A 135 9.38 -8.05 7.01
N VAL A 136 9.30 -9.36 7.26
CA VAL A 136 9.14 -9.93 8.62
C VAL A 136 10.24 -9.46 9.56
N HIS A 137 11.50 -9.50 9.10
CA HIS A 137 12.63 -9.05 9.89
C HIS A 137 12.54 -7.56 10.22
N MET A 138 12.32 -6.74 9.20
CA MET A 138 12.34 -5.29 9.32
C MET A 138 11.12 -4.73 10.05
N MET A 139 9.95 -5.36 9.96
CA MET A 139 8.78 -5.01 10.76
C MET A 139 9.06 -5.19 12.26
N ARG A 140 9.74 -6.28 12.65
CA ARG A 140 10.14 -6.53 14.04
C ARG A 140 11.21 -5.56 14.51
N GLU A 141 12.18 -5.23 13.66
CA GLU A 141 13.22 -4.24 13.96
C GLU A 141 12.61 -2.86 14.15
N ALA A 142 11.77 -2.40 13.23
CA ALA A 142 11.07 -1.12 13.34
C ALA A 142 10.16 -1.07 14.57
N ASN A 143 9.57 -2.18 14.98
CA ASN A 143 8.67 -2.30 16.15
C ASN A 143 7.65 -1.15 16.21
N TYR A 144 6.91 -0.96 15.12
CA TYR A 144 5.89 0.08 15.00
C TYR A 144 4.50 -0.55 14.88
N SER A 145 3.55 -0.14 15.72
CA SER A 145 2.24 -0.79 15.83
C SER A 145 1.15 -0.24 14.88
N LYS A 146 1.44 0.82 14.11
CA LYS A 146 0.48 1.39 13.17
C LYS A 146 0.91 1.08 11.75
N GLY A 147 0.48 -0.05 11.22
CA GLY A 147 0.84 -0.47 9.87
C GLY A 147 -0.30 -1.14 9.12
N ILE A 148 -0.14 -1.20 7.81
CA ILE A 148 -1.04 -1.85 6.88
C ILE A 148 -0.20 -2.73 5.95
N LEU A 149 -0.44 -4.04 5.97
CA LEU A 149 0.02 -4.94 4.91
C LEU A 149 -0.91 -4.74 3.72
N HIS A 150 -0.51 -3.90 2.79
CA HIS A 150 -1.28 -3.62 1.59
C HIS A 150 -1.19 -4.79 0.60
N CYS A 151 -2.26 -5.01 -0.16
CA CYS A 151 -2.32 -6.04 -1.22
C CYS A 151 -1.69 -7.37 -0.77
N PHE A 152 -2.11 -7.86 0.40
CA PHE A 152 -1.47 -8.99 1.08
C PHE A 152 -1.17 -10.15 0.12
N ASN A 153 0.07 -10.63 0.13
CA ASN A 153 0.58 -11.60 -0.84
C ASN A 153 0.34 -13.07 -0.48
N GLY A 154 -0.23 -13.36 0.71
CA GLY A 154 -0.52 -14.73 1.18
C GLY A 154 0.58 -15.37 2.03
N HIS A 155 1.70 -14.69 2.30
CA HIS A 155 2.82 -15.26 3.05
C HIS A 155 2.52 -15.37 4.55
N GLN A 156 2.50 -16.61 5.08
CA GLN A 156 2.02 -16.92 6.44
C GLN A 156 2.77 -16.16 7.55
N LYS A 157 4.11 -16.17 7.54
CA LYS A 157 4.91 -15.48 8.57
C LYS A 157 4.72 -13.96 8.55
N LEU A 158 4.50 -13.40 7.35
CA LEU A 158 4.22 -11.97 7.20
C LEU A 158 2.88 -11.62 7.85
N LEU A 159 1.85 -12.45 7.62
CA LEU A 159 0.55 -12.32 8.27
C LEU A 159 0.66 -12.37 9.80
N GLU A 160 1.29 -13.42 10.32
CA GLU A 160 1.48 -13.61 11.77
C GLU A 160 2.19 -12.42 12.39
N THR A 161 3.29 -11.96 11.78
CA THR A 161 4.05 -10.79 12.28
C THR A 161 3.22 -9.51 12.24
N GLY A 162 2.46 -9.28 11.16
CA GLY A 162 1.58 -8.12 11.07
C GLY A 162 0.53 -8.12 12.18
N LEU A 163 -0.14 -9.25 12.41
CA LEU A 163 -1.15 -9.38 13.46
C LEU A 163 -0.55 -9.27 14.88
N GLU A 164 0.64 -9.84 15.12
CA GLU A 164 1.38 -9.68 16.39
C GLU A 164 1.68 -8.21 16.71
N LEU A 165 2.01 -7.41 15.69
CA LEU A 165 2.28 -5.98 15.81
C LEU A 165 1.01 -5.11 15.85
N GLY A 166 -0.18 -5.71 15.68
CA GLY A 166 -1.46 -4.99 15.65
C GLY A 166 -1.75 -4.29 14.31
N TRP A 167 -1.13 -4.74 13.22
CA TRP A 167 -1.32 -4.17 11.89
C TRP A 167 -2.62 -4.63 11.24
N PHE A 168 -3.13 -3.81 10.34
CA PHE A 168 -4.20 -4.19 9.44
C PHE A 168 -3.65 -4.98 8.25
N VAL A 169 -4.49 -5.86 7.69
CA VAL A 169 -4.21 -6.63 6.49
C VAL A 169 -5.24 -6.29 5.43
N SER A 170 -4.79 -5.79 4.29
CA SER A 170 -5.65 -5.33 3.21
C SER A 170 -5.62 -6.29 2.03
N PHE A 171 -6.80 -6.55 1.46
CA PHE A 171 -6.99 -7.44 0.33
C PHE A 171 -7.50 -6.67 -0.88
N ALA A 172 -6.81 -6.87 -2.01
CA ALA A 172 -7.20 -6.33 -3.30
C ALA A 172 -8.10 -7.27 -4.11
N GLY A 173 -8.42 -6.90 -5.33
CA GLY A 173 -9.31 -7.67 -6.21
C GLY A 173 -8.85 -9.10 -6.52
N ASN A 174 -7.55 -9.40 -6.38
CA ASN A 174 -7.00 -10.75 -6.52
C ASN A 174 -7.55 -11.74 -5.47
N LEU A 175 -8.07 -11.27 -4.33
CA LEU A 175 -8.81 -12.11 -3.38
C LEU A 175 -9.95 -12.86 -4.06
N THR A 176 -10.63 -12.25 -5.04
CA THR A 176 -11.76 -12.85 -5.75
C THR A 176 -11.36 -13.93 -6.77
N TYR A 177 -10.05 -14.16 -6.99
CA TYR A 177 -9.61 -15.11 -8.01
C TYR A 177 -9.70 -16.56 -7.49
N PRO A 178 -10.25 -17.50 -8.28
CA PRO A 178 -10.49 -18.87 -7.82
C PRO A 178 -9.23 -19.65 -7.39
N LYS A 179 -8.06 -19.22 -7.87
CA LYS A 179 -6.79 -19.87 -7.56
C LYS A 179 -6.06 -19.24 -6.35
N ALA A 180 -6.57 -18.15 -5.78
CA ALA A 180 -5.95 -17.43 -4.67
C ALA A 180 -6.26 -18.09 -3.30
N LYS A 181 -6.00 -19.40 -3.17
CA LYS A 181 -6.37 -20.18 -1.98
C LYS A 181 -5.74 -19.66 -0.70
N GLU A 182 -4.48 -19.26 -0.76
CA GLU A 182 -3.72 -18.70 0.37
C GLU A 182 -4.38 -17.41 0.89
N LEU A 183 -4.85 -16.54 -0.03
CA LEU A 183 -5.58 -15.33 0.33
C LEU A 183 -6.94 -15.63 0.94
N HIS A 184 -7.65 -16.66 0.41
CA HIS A 184 -8.95 -17.06 0.97
C HIS A 184 -8.82 -17.58 2.41
N GLU A 185 -7.80 -18.39 2.69
CA GLU A 185 -7.57 -18.91 4.05
C GLU A 185 -7.12 -17.79 4.99
N ALA A 186 -6.24 -16.90 4.55
CA ALA A 186 -5.82 -15.73 5.32
C ALA A 186 -7.02 -14.83 5.67
N ALA A 187 -7.86 -14.49 4.69
CA ALA A 187 -9.03 -13.62 4.92
C ALA A 187 -10.03 -14.23 5.91
N LYS A 188 -10.20 -15.56 5.93
CA LYS A 188 -11.04 -16.26 6.91
C LYS A 188 -10.45 -16.28 8.32
N ALA A 189 -9.11 -16.29 8.42
CA ALA A 189 -8.40 -16.39 9.69
C ALA A 189 -8.26 -15.05 10.43
N ILE A 190 -8.38 -13.93 9.70
CA ILE A 190 -8.19 -12.58 10.25
C ILE A 190 -9.48 -12.08 10.92
N SER A 191 -9.34 -11.41 12.07
CA SER A 191 -10.45 -10.68 12.68
C SER A 191 -10.94 -9.56 11.76
N LYS A 192 -12.25 -9.33 11.76
CA LYS A 192 -12.87 -8.19 11.04
C LYS A 192 -12.29 -6.84 11.47
N ASP A 193 -11.80 -6.74 12.70
CA ASP A 193 -11.22 -5.51 13.25
C ASP A 193 -9.82 -5.22 12.68
N SER A 194 -9.17 -6.21 12.05
CA SER A 194 -7.85 -6.08 11.42
C SER A 194 -7.88 -6.20 9.90
N LEU A 195 -9.08 -6.36 9.29
CA LEU A 195 -9.25 -6.60 7.87
C LEU A 195 -9.62 -5.30 7.14
N LEU A 196 -8.91 -5.02 6.05
CA LEU A 196 -9.21 -3.94 5.11
C LEU A 196 -9.44 -4.50 3.71
N VAL A 197 -10.09 -3.70 2.88
CA VAL A 197 -10.27 -3.97 1.45
C VAL A 197 -9.83 -2.77 0.63
N GLU A 198 -9.27 -3.07 -0.54
CA GLU A 198 -8.73 -2.09 -1.47
C GLU A 198 -8.94 -2.51 -2.92
N THR A 199 -8.60 -1.64 -3.85
CA THR A 199 -8.58 -2.00 -5.27
C THR A 199 -7.19 -2.22 -5.83
N ASP A 200 -6.20 -1.50 -5.35
CA ASP A 200 -4.90 -1.34 -6.01
C ASP A 200 -5.07 -0.88 -7.48
N SER A 201 -6.13 -0.08 -7.73
CA SER A 201 -6.43 0.38 -9.10
C SER A 201 -5.32 1.28 -9.65
N PRO A 202 -4.99 1.15 -10.94
CA PRO A 202 -5.71 0.47 -12.02
C PRO A 202 -5.39 -1.03 -12.18
N PHE A 203 -4.73 -1.64 -11.20
CA PHE A 203 -4.31 -3.04 -11.22
C PHE A 203 -5.37 -3.96 -10.60
N LEU A 204 -5.16 -5.28 -10.65
CA LEU A 204 -5.84 -6.33 -9.88
C LEU A 204 -7.38 -6.28 -9.91
N SER A 205 -7.98 -6.02 -11.08
CA SER A 205 -9.44 -5.99 -11.23
C SER A 205 -10.11 -7.24 -10.66
N PRO A 206 -11.10 -7.11 -9.74
CA PRO A 206 -11.79 -8.24 -9.15
C PRO A 206 -12.71 -8.93 -10.15
N ILE A 207 -13.16 -10.14 -9.85
CA ILE A 207 -14.30 -10.75 -10.56
C ILE A 207 -15.58 -10.01 -10.11
N PRO A 208 -16.50 -9.61 -11.03
CA PRO A 208 -16.58 -10.00 -12.45
C PRO A 208 -15.83 -9.07 -13.43
N LYS A 209 -15.05 -8.10 -12.94
CA LYS A 209 -14.35 -7.08 -13.74
C LYS A 209 -12.98 -7.50 -14.27
N ARG A 210 -12.57 -8.75 -14.04
CA ARG A 210 -11.27 -9.25 -14.45
C ARG A 210 -11.05 -9.11 -15.96
N GLY A 211 -9.91 -8.50 -16.35
CA GLY A 211 -9.57 -8.19 -17.74
C GLY A 211 -9.89 -6.75 -18.17
N GLU A 212 -10.67 -6.02 -17.38
CA GLU A 212 -10.85 -4.57 -17.52
C GLU A 212 -9.77 -3.83 -16.70
N LYS A 213 -9.50 -2.54 -17.00
CA LYS A 213 -8.72 -1.70 -16.09
C LYS A 213 -9.51 -1.45 -14.81
N ASN A 214 -8.86 -1.60 -13.67
CA ASN A 214 -9.51 -1.43 -12.39
C ASN A 214 -9.77 0.06 -12.09
N VAL A 215 -10.79 0.31 -11.27
CA VAL A 215 -11.14 1.64 -10.75
C VAL A 215 -11.53 1.52 -9.27
N PRO A 216 -11.40 2.58 -8.45
CA PRO A 216 -11.69 2.53 -7.01
C PRO A 216 -13.07 2.00 -6.64
N SER A 217 -14.10 2.29 -7.45
CA SER A 217 -15.47 1.80 -7.19
C SER A 217 -15.60 0.27 -7.24
N ASN A 218 -14.65 -0.44 -7.84
CA ASN A 218 -14.62 -1.90 -7.85
C ASN A 218 -14.27 -2.53 -6.49
N VAL A 219 -13.83 -1.75 -5.50
CA VAL A 219 -13.66 -2.21 -4.10
C VAL A 219 -14.91 -2.91 -3.56
N ARG A 220 -16.09 -2.55 -4.08
CA ARG A 220 -17.38 -3.19 -3.73
C ARG A 220 -17.40 -4.68 -4.04
N HIS A 221 -16.74 -5.10 -5.12
CA HIS A 221 -16.68 -6.52 -5.51
C HIS A 221 -15.75 -7.31 -4.60
N THR A 222 -14.61 -6.71 -4.19
CA THR A 222 -13.71 -7.33 -3.21
C THR A 222 -14.39 -7.45 -1.84
N ALA A 223 -15.08 -6.40 -1.41
CA ALA A 223 -15.78 -6.40 -0.12
C ALA A 223 -17.01 -7.31 -0.05
N ALA A 224 -17.61 -7.64 -1.19
CA ALA A 224 -18.78 -8.52 -1.26
C ALA A 224 -18.40 -10.01 -1.34
N PHE A 225 -17.13 -10.33 -1.65
CA PHE A 225 -16.62 -11.69 -1.74
C PHE A 225 -16.36 -12.27 -0.35
#